data_39c0656afeef38e788d9a5ab852d5062
#
_entry.id   39c0656afeef38e788d9a5ab852d5062
#
_cell.length_a   1.000
_cell.length_b   1.000
_cell.length_c   1.000
_cell.angle_alpha   90.00
_cell.angle_beta   90.00
_cell.angle_gamma   90.00
#
_symmetry.space_group_name_H-M   'P 1'
#
loop_
_entity.id
_entity.type
_entity.pdbx_description
1 polymer ?
#
loop_
_entity_poly.entity_id
_entity_poly.type
_entity_poly.pdbx_seq_one_letter_code
_entity_poly.pdbx_strand_id
1 'polypeptide(L)'
;YPENSFAEIAQFCRWRYISLSEYVELNEGPGIWDFLAEVWQTMKQAVADGLAAEGTLPGGLNVERKAKRLYAQSKENERPQVRELRIVCAYAFAVSEQNADNGTIVTAPTCGSAGVLPAVLLYMQRTHNIPDAQVLRALAVAGLFGALVKRNGSISGAECGCQAEIGTACSMAAAALCALMGLSIEETEYAAEIAMEHHLGLTCDPICGLVQIPCIERNAVAAKRAMDAFNLSGLLCGSRNISFDMVVRTMKETGLHISAKYRETSEGGLAKLYDRRAAN
;
A
#
# COMPACT_ATOMS: atom_id res chain seq x y z
N TYR A 1 0.80 2.75 21.37
CA TYR A 1 2.22 3.00 21.58
C TYR A 1 2.40 4.30 22.34
N PRO A 2 3.42 4.44 23.21
CA PRO A 2 3.65 5.66 24.00
C PRO A 2 4.05 6.86 23.12
N GLU A 3 4.91 6.65 22.15
CA GLU A 3 5.39 7.68 21.23
C GLU A 3 4.30 8.12 20.26
N ASN A 4 4.23 9.44 19.98
CA ASN A 4 3.18 10.04 19.18
C ASN A 4 3.63 10.34 17.74
N SER A 5 4.92 10.33 17.47
CA SER A 5 5.51 10.66 16.16
C SER A 5 6.55 9.64 15.75
N PHE A 6 6.85 9.57 14.45
CA PHE A 6 7.95 8.74 13.98
C PHE A 6 9.30 9.23 14.53
N ALA A 7 9.48 10.52 14.65
CA ALA A 7 10.71 11.11 15.21
C ALA A 7 10.98 10.61 16.65
N GLU A 8 9.95 10.53 17.49
CA GLU A 8 10.07 9.99 18.85
C GLU A 8 10.40 8.50 18.84
N ILE A 9 9.72 7.71 17.99
CA ILE A 9 9.98 6.27 17.82
C ILE A 9 11.43 6.03 17.36
N ALA A 10 11.89 6.77 16.36
CA ALA A 10 13.25 6.65 15.85
C ALA A 10 14.29 7.01 16.93
N GLN A 11 14.02 8.05 17.73
CA GLN A 11 14.87 8.41 18.86
C GLN A 11 14.92 7.30 19.91
N PHE A 12 13.77 6.74 20.28
CA PHE A 12 13.68 5.62 21.21
C PHE A 12 14.45 4.39 20.70
N CYS A 13 14.24 4.00 19.43
CA CYS A 13 14.93 2.86 18.83
C CYS A 13 16.46 3.04 18.84
N ARG A 14 16.96 4.24 18.48
CA ARG A 14 18.39 4.56 18.55
C ARG A 14 18.95 4.49 19.97
N TRP A 15 18.22 5.04 20.93
CA TRP A 15 18.65 5.01 22.33
C TRP A 15 18.71 3.61 22.91
N ARG A 16 17.76 2.75 22.52
CA ARG A 16 17.67 1.35 22.97
C ARG A 16 18.50 0.38 22.12
N TYR A 17 19.06 0.84 21.00
CA TYR A 17 19.74 -0.01 20.01
C TYR A 17 18.85 -1.15 19.48
N ILE A 18 17.59 -0.86 19.21
CA ILE A 18 16.62 -1.81 18.66
C ILE A 18 16.13 -1.36 17.28
N SER A 19 15.70 -2.33 16.48
CA SER A 19 15.04 -2.09 15.19
C SER A 19 13.60 -1.65 15.37
N LEU A 20 12.97 -1.15 14.28
CA LEU A 20 11.55 -0.79 14.28
C LEU A 20 10.65 -2.03 14.53
N SER A 21 11.02 -3.22 14.04
CA SER A 21 10.25 -4.43 14.30
C SER A 21 10.34 -4.91 15.75
N GLU A 22 11.49 -4.75 16.39
CA GLU A 22 11.67 -5.02 17.83
C GLU A 22 10.92 -3.98 18.69
N TYR A 23 10.83 -2.75 18.23
CA TYR A 23 9.98 -1.74 18.87
C TYR A 23 8.50 -2.16 18.85
N VAL A 24 8.02 -2.69 17.73
CA VAL A 24 6.64 -3.22 17.64
C VAL A 24 6.46 -4.38 18.61
N GLU A 25 7.36 -5.36 18.61
CA GLU A 25 7.30 -6.50 19.55
C GLU A 25 7.32 -6.05 21.01
N LEU A 26 8.12 -5.07 21.35
CA LEU A 26 8.19 -4.51 22.72
C LEU A 26 6.82 -3.98 23.19
N ASN A 27 6.04 -3.38 22.30
CA ASN A 27 4.75 -2.78 22.64
C ASN A 27 3.57 -3.75 22.52
N GLU A 28 3.59 -4.66 21.54
CA GLU A 28 2.49 -5.60 21.25
C GLU A 28 2.67 -6.94 22.00
N GLY A 29 3.89 -7.23 22.43
CA GLY A 29 4.27 -8.52 22.99
C GLY A 29 4.56 -9.58 21.92
N PRO A 30 5.08 -10.76 22.34
CA PRO A 30 5.55 -11.81 21.40
C PRO A 30 4.44 -12.44 20.55
N GLY A 31 3.19 -12.37 20.99
CA GLY A 31 2.02 -12.86 20.22
C GLY A 31 1.80 -12.15 18.90
N ILE A 32 2.44 -10.98 18.67
CA ILE A 32 2.36 -10.26 17.40
C ILE A 32 2.84 -11.10 16.21
N TRP A 33 3.82 -11.98 16.42
CA TRP A 33 4.38 -12.79 15.34
C TRP A 33 3.40 -13.85 14.83
N ASP A 34 2.65 -14.47 15.71
CA ASP A 34 1.60 -15.43 15.33
C ASP A 34 0.47 -14.74 14.57
N PHE A 35 0.05 -13.56 15.04
CA PHE A 35 -0.93 -12.72 14.34
C PHE A 35 -0.44 -12.30 12.94
N LEU A 36 0.79 -11.81 12.83
CA LEU A 36 1.35 -11.41 11.55
C LEU A 36 1.58 -12.60 10.61
N ALA A 37 1.84 -13.80 11.15
CA ALA A 37 1.92 -15.01 10.34
C ALA A 37 0.56 -15.35 9.71
N GLU A 38 -0.54 -15.24 10.46
CA GLU A 38 -1.89 -15.41 9.93
C GLU A 38 -2.22 -14.35 8.87
N VAL A 39 -1.90 -13.07 9.14
CA VAL A 39 -2.02 -11.96 8.19
C VAL A 39 -1.28 -12.27 6.89
N TRP A 40 -0.03 -12.72 6.99
CA TRP A 40 0.78 -13.01 5.80
C TRP A 40 0.23 -14.20 4.99
N GLN A 41 -0.22 -15.24 5.64
CA GLN A 41 -0.87 -16.37 4.95
C GLN A 41 -2.13 -15.92 4.21
N THR A 42 -2.97 -15.11 4.86
CA THR A 42 -4.18 -14.56 4.24
C THR A 42 -3.84 -13.67 3.03
N MET A 43 -2.82 -12.82 3.13
CA MET A 43 -2.34 -12.01 2.01
C MET A 43 -1.85 -12.87 0.83
N LYS A 44 -1.07 -13.92 1.09
CA LYS A 44 -0.61 -14.86 0.07
C LYS A 44 -1.79 -15.59 -0.60
N GLN A 45 -2.76 -16.01 0.20
CA GLN A 45 -3.95 -16.69 -0.30
C GLN A 45 -4.80 -15.76 -1.19
N ALA A 46 -5.02 -14.51 -0.77
CA ALA A 46 -5.74 -13.52 -1.58
C ALA A 46 -5.10 -13.29 -2.95
N VAL A 47 -3.76 -13.25 -3.01
CA VAL A 47 -3.06 -13.18 -4.31
C VAL A 47 -3.28 -14.45 -5.14
N ALA A 48 -3.18 -15.63 -4.51
CA ALA A 48 -3.34 -16.91 -5.21
C ALA A 48 -4.76 -17.06 -5.79
N ASP A 49 -5.78 -16.75 -4.99
CA ASP A 49 -7.18 -16.82 -5.40
C ASP A 49 -7.49 -15.83 -6.54
N GLY A 50 -6.98 -14.59 -6.44
CA GLY A 50 -7.16 -13.58 -7.46
C GLY A 50 -6.46 -13.91 -8.78
N LEU A 51 -5.29 -14.57 -8.74
CA LEU A 51 -4.60 -15.06 -9.93
C LEU A 51 -5.31 -16.28 -10.57
N ALA A 52 -6.07 -17.04 -9.82
CA ALA A 52 -6.84 -18.17 -10.33
C ALA A 52 -8.17 -17.74 -10.95
N ALA A 53 -8.76 -16.64 -10.46
CA ALA A 53 -10.08 -16.17 -10.84
C ALA A 53 -10.12 -15.51 -12.22
N GLU A 54 -11.25 -15.67 -12.91
CA GLU A 54 -11.57 -15.07 -14.21
C GLU A 54 -12.99 -14.52 -14.23
N GLY A 55 -13.35 -13.83 -15.30
CA GLY A 55 -14.70 -13.30 -15.51
C GLY A 55 -14.82 -11.81 -15.22
N THR A 56 -16.05 -11.38 -15.01
CA THR A 56 -16.41 -9.96 -14.80
C THR A 56 -16.73 -9.71 -13.33
N LEU A 57 -16.25 -8.59 -12.80
CA LEU A 57 -16.51 -8.18 -11.42
C LEU A 57 -17.99 -7.78 -11.25
N PRO A 58 -18.58 -8.01 -10.06
CA PRO A 58 -19.96 -7.62 -9.77
C PRO A 58 -20.12 -6.10 -9.73
N GLY A 59 -21.37 -5.60 -9.76
CA GLY A 59 -21.70 -4.18 -9.60
C GLY A 59 -22.07 -3.44 -10.87
N GLY A 60 -22.04 -4.12 -12.04
CA GLY A 60 -22.61 -3.58 -13.30
C GLY A 60 -21.71 -2.57 -14.03
N LEU A 61 -20.43 -2.47 -13.69
CA LEU A 61 -19.45 -1.67 -14.44
C LEU A 61 -18.79 -2.47 -15.57
N ASN A 62 -19.08 -3.74 -15.71
CA ASN A 62 -18.48 -4.66 -16.70
C ASN A 62 -16.95 -4.71 -16.66
N VAL A 63 -16.37 -4.56 -15.47
CA VAL A 63 -14.92 -4.64 -15.29
C VAL A 63 -14.47 -6.09 -15.35
N GLU A 64 -13.71 -6.45 -16.39
CA GLU A 64 -13.11 -7.77 -16.49
C GLU A 64 -11.93 -7.93 -15.50
N ARG A 65 -11.79 -9.13 -14.93
CA ARG A 65 -10.61 -9.51 -14.15
C ARG A 65 -9.39 -9.56 -15.07
N LYS A 66 -8.31 -8.94 -14.64
CA LYS A 66 -7.07 -8.78 -15.44
C LYS A 66 -5.87 -9.49 -14.83
N ALA A 67 -5.92 -9.82 -13.52
CA ALA A 67 -4.77 -10.33 -12.78
C ALA A 67 -4.17 -11.60 -13.42
N LYS A 68 -4.99 -12.61 -13.69
CA LYS A 68 -4.54 -13.87 -14.30
C LYS A 68 -3.91 -13.65 -15.66
N ARG A 69 -4.59 -12.89 -16.53
CA ARG A 69 -4.09 -12.58 -17.87
C ARG A 69 -2.77 -11.82 -17.81
N LEU A 70 -2.68 -10.82 -16.93
CA LEU A 70 -1.47 -10.02 -16.76
C LEU A 70 -0.30 -10.88 -16.26
N TYR A 71 -0.55 -11.76 -15.30
CA TYR A 71 0.47 -12.67 -14.76
C TYR A 71 0.99 -13.63 -15.83
N ALA A 72 0.09 -14.17 -16.68
CA ALA A 72 0.42 -15.15 -17.72
C ALA A 72 1.08 -14.53 -18.97
N GLN A 73 1.02 -13.21 -19.17
CA GLN A 73 1.58 -12.52 -20.36
C GLN A 73 3.12 -12.47 -20.36
N SER A 74 3.79 -13.58 -20.09
CA SER A 74 5.23 -13.67 -20.27
C SER A 74 5.59 -13.65 -21.75
N LYS A 75 6.54 -12.77 -22.12
CA LYS A 75 7.06 -12.70 -23.50
C LYS A 75 8.48 -13.27 -23.53
N GLU A 76 8.81 -13.97 -24.61
CA GLU A 76 10.19 -14.31 -24.91
C GLU A 76 11.02 -13.01 -24.99
N ASN A 77 12.16 -12.97 -24.29
CA ASN A 77 13.01 -11.77 -24.16
C ASN A 77 12.36 -10.56 -23.41
N GLU A 78 11.42 -10.79 -22.48
CA GLU A 78 10.89 -9.73 -21.63
C GLU A 78 11.98 -9.08 -20.79
N ARG A 79 12.12 -7.75 -20.89
CA ARG A 79 13.11 -7.01 -20.09
C ARG A 79 12.80 -7.15 -18.58
N PRO A 80 13.82 -7.28 -17.71
CA PRO A 80 13.61 -7.48 -16.26
C PRO A 80 12.66 -6.45 -15.63
N GLN A 81 12.77 -5.18 -16.01
CA GLN A 81 11.92 -4.11 -15.48
C GLN A 81 10.45 -4.27 -15.90
N VAL A 82 10.19 -4.77 -17.11
CA VAL A 82 8.83 -5.04 -17.60
C VAL A 82 8.25 -6.25 -16.88
N ARG A 83 9.06 -7.29 -16.66
CA ARG A 83 8.66 -8.48 -15.89
C ARG A 83 8.30 -8.12 -14.45
N GLU A 84 9.15 -7.31 -13.80
CA GLU A 84 8.89 -6.80 -12.44
C GLU A 84 7.56 -6.05 -12.40
N LEU A 85 7.39 -5.04 -13.27
CA LEU A 85 6.15 -4.26 -13.38
C LEU A 85 4.94 -5.17 -13.55
N ARG A 86 5.01 -6.11 -14.50
CA ARG A 86 3.92 -7.04 -14.81
C ARG A 86 3.53 -7.91 -13.62
N ILE A 87 4.50 -8.50 -12.93
CA ILE A 87 4.23 -9.40 -11.80
C ILE A 87 3.69 -8.63 -10.60
N VAL A 88 4.31 -7.50 -10.23
CA VAL A 88 3.85 -6.66 -9.11
C VAL A 88 2.43 -6.15 -9.38
N CYS A 89 2.16 -5.64 -10.58
CA CYS A 89 0.82 -5.21 -10.96
C CYS A 89 -0.18 -6.37 -10.93
N ALA A 90 0.18 -7.56 -11.43
CA ALA A 90 -0.70 -8.72 -11.40
C ALA A 90 -1.09 -9.11 -9.97
N TYR A 91 -0.16 -9.07 -9.02
CA TYR A 91 -0.45 -9.34 -7.61
C TYR A 91 -1.37 -8.26 -6.99
N ALA A 92 -1.11 -6.99 -7.29
CA ALA A 92 -1.97 -5.90 -6.81
C ALA A 92 -3.38 -5.99 -7.38
N PHE A 93 -3.52 -6.29 -8.68
CA PHE A 93 -4.80 -6.57 -9.32
C PHE A 93 -5.50 -7.76 -8.67
N ALA A 94 -4.78 -8.88 -8.44
CA ALA A 94 -5.35 -10.08 -7.85
C ALA A 94 -6.07 -9.80 -6.53
N VAL A 95 -5.42 -9.11 -5.60
CA VAL A 95 -6.02 -8.76 -4.30
C VAL A 95 -7.16 -7.76 -4.46
N SER A 96 -6.98 -6.73 -5.30
CA SER A 96 -8.01 -5.70 -5.51
C SER A 96 -9.27 -6.27 -6.19
N GLU A 97 -9.11 -7.20 -7.12
CA GLU A 97 -10.21 -7.92 -7.77
C GLU A 97 -10.91 -8.88 -6.79
N GLN A 98 -10.19 -9.52 -5.87
CA GLN A 98 -10.78 -10.29 -4.79
C GLN A 98 -11.59 -9.42 -3.83
N ASN A 99 -11.07 -8.25 -3.44
CA ASN A 99 -11.84 -7.28 -2.65
C ASN A 99 -13.14 -6.87 -3.36
N ALA A 100 -13.08 -6.60 -4.67
CA ALA A 100 -14.25 -6.18 -5.46
C ALA A 100 -15.29 -7.29 -5.63
N ASP A 101 -14.91 -8.55 -5.47
CA ASP A 101 -15.78 -9.73 -5.59
C ASP A 101 -16.07 -10.42 -4.24
N ASN A 102 -15.97 -9.66 -3.14
CA ASN A 102 -16.20 -10.13 -1.77
C ASN A 102 -15.31 -11.31 -1.32
N GLY A 103 -14.15 -11.48 -1.93
CA GLY A 103 -13.15 -12.45 -1.48
C GLY A 103 -12.47 -11.99 -0.19
N THR A 104 -11.85 -12.94 0.52
CA THR A 104 -11.09 -12.62 1.74
C THR A 104 -9.80 -11.89 1.40
N ILE A 105 -9.61 -10.71 2.01
CA ILE A 105 -8.39 -9.90 1.92
C ILE A 105 -7.98 -9.40 3.31
N VAL A 106 -6.77 -8.89 3.43
CA VAL A 106 -6.33 -8.13 4.60
C VAL A 106 -6.37 -6.64 4.28
N THR A 107 -7.01 -5.85 5.13
CA THR A 107 -6.99 -4.38 5.01
C THR A 107 -5.59 -3.84 5.29
N ALA A 108 -5.05 -2.99 4.39
CA ALA A 108 -3.70 -2.45 4.54
C ALA A 108 -3.55 -1.06 3.87
N PRO A 109 -3.99 0.06 4.50
CA PRO A 109 -4.72 0.14 5.76
C PRO A 109 -6.24 -0.08 5.63
N THR A 110 -6.80 -0.02 4.42
CA THR A 110 -8.24 -0.20 4.11
C THR A 110 -8.41 -1.29 3.05
N CYS A 111 -9.65 -1.73 2.81
CA CYS A 111 -9.95 -2.68 1.73
C CYS A 111 -9.66 -2.09 0.34
N GLY A 112 -9.91 -0.79 0.13
CA GLY A 112 -9.65 -0.12 -1.15
C GLY A 112 -8.17 -0.05 -1.54
N SER A 113 -7.25 -0.25 -0.60
CA SER A 113 -5.81 -0.22 -0.80
C SER A 113 -5.10 -1.55 -0.47
N ALA A 114 -5.87 -2.61 -0.24
CA ALA A 114 -5.38 -3.91 0.23
C ALA A 114 -4.37 -4.61 -0.71
N GLY A 115 -4.32 -4.22 -1.99
CA GLY A 115 -3.45 -4.84 -2.99
C GLY A 115 -2.01 -4.39 -2.95
N VAL A 116 -1.71 -3.22 -2.38
CA VAL A 116 -0.38 -2.59 -2.46
C VAL A 116 0.68 -3.40 -1.69
N LEU A 117 0.47 -3.59 -0.39
CA LEU A 117 1.44 -4.21 0.51
C LEU A 117 1.75 -5.68 0.15
N PRO A 118 0.75 -6.56 -0.04
CA PRO A 118 1.03 -7.95 -0.40
C PRO A 118 1.70 -8.09 -1.77
N ALA A 119 1.41 -7.22 -2.73
CA ALA A 119 2.01 -7.28 -4.06
C ALA A 119 3.53 -7.12 -4.01
N VAL A 120 4.02 -6.09 -3.31
CA VAL A 120 5.46 -5.82 -3.24
C VAL A 120 6.18 -6.84 -2.36
N LEU A 121 5.62 -7.20 -1.21
CA LEU A 121 6.25 -8.17 -0.31
C LEU A 121 6.35 -9.55 -0.93
N LEU A 122 5.29 -10.04 -1.59
CA LEU A 122 5.30 -11.35 -2.23
C LEU A 122 6.25 -11.37 -3.44
N TYR A 123 6.31 -10.28 -4.21
CA TYR A 123 7.27 -10.16 -5.30
C TYR A 123 8.71 -10.25 -4.79
N MET A 124 9.06 -9.47 -3.78
CA MET A 124 10.41 -9.47 -3.20
C MET A 124 10.75 -10.80 -2.55
N GLN A 125 9.81 -11.38 -1.80
CA GLN A 125 10.00 -12.69 -1.19
C GLN A 125 10.35 -13.76 -2.22
N ARG A 126 9.58 -13.84 -3.30
CA ARG A 126 9.79 -14.85 -4.36
C ARG A 126 11.05 -14.60 -5.18
N THR A 127 11.37 -13.33 -5.44
CA THR A 127 12.53 -12.96 -6.25
C THR A 127 13.85 -13.20 -5.52
N HIS A 128 13.88 -12.97 -4.21
CA HIS A 128 15.09 -13.06 -3.39
C HIS A 128 15.11 -14.25 -2.43
N ASN A 129 14.12 -15.16 -2.50
CA ASN A 129 13.97 -16.32 -1.62
C ASN A 129 13.99 -15.96 -0.12
N ILE A 130 13.30 -14.88 0.25
CA ILE A 130 13.27 -14.36 1.62
C ILE A 130 12.37 -15.26 2.50
N PRO A 131 12.83 -15.67 3.69
CA PRO A 131 12.02 -16.48 4.59
C PRO A 131 10.86 -15.69 5.20
N ASP A 132 9.74 -16.36 5.51
CA ASP A 132 8.54 -15.74 6.11
C ASP A 132 8.89 -14.89 7.34
N ALA A 133 9.78 -15.34 8.21
CA ALA A 133 10.17 -14.59 9.41
C ALA A 133 10.67 -13.15 9.13
N GLN A 134 11.36 -12.92 8.01
CA GLN A 134 11.76 -11.57 7.62
C GLN A 134 10.58 -10.77 7.07
N VAL A 135 9.65 -11.41 6.36
CA VAL A 135 8.43 -10.77 5.88
C VAL A 135 7.55 -10.34 7.06
N LEU A 136 7.44 -11.14 8.12
CA LEU A 136 6.70 -10.78 9.33
C LEU A 136 7.28 -9.51 10.00
N ARG A 137 8.60 -9.38 10.06
CA ARG A 137 9.25 -8.16 10.57
C ARG A 137 8.95 -6.94 9.69
N ALA A 138 8.94 -7.12 8.38
CA ALA A 138 8.55 -6.06 7.44
C ALA A 138 7.07 -5.67 7.60
N LEU A 139 6.17 -6.64 7.83
CA LEU A 139 4.75 -6.37 8.12
C LEU A 139 4.57 -5.62 9.44
N ALA A 140 5.33 -5.92 10.48
CA ALA A 140 5.32 -5.16 11.73
C ALA A 140 5.67 -3.69 11.49
N VAL A 141 6.71 -3.42 10.69
CA VAL A 141 7.09 -2.05 10.32
C VAL A 141 6.00 -1.39 9.48
N ALA A 142 5.42 -2.08 8.50
CA ALA A 142 4.28 -1.56 7.72
C ALA A 142 3.12 -1.14 8.64
N GLY A 143 2.75 -2.00 9.59
CA GLY A 143 1.70 -1.72 10.57
C GLY A 143 2.00 -0.48 11.42
N LEU A 144 3.25 -0.30 11.83
CA LEU A 144 3.70 0.87 12.59
C LEU A 144 3.46 2.18 11.82
N PHE A 145 3.87 2.23 10.54
CA PHE A 145 3.65 3.41 9.69
C PHE A 145 2.16 3.67 9.46
N GLY A 146 1.37 2.63 9.19
CA GLY A 146 -0.09 2.73 9.04
C GLY A 146 -0.76 3.26 10.32
N ALA A 147 -0.35 2.79 11.50
CA ALA A 147 -0.86 3.25 12.79
C ALA A 147 -0.54 4.73 13.05
N LEU A 148 0.67 5.19 12.69
CA LEU A 148 1.05 6.60 12.81
C LEU A 148 0.20 7.48 11.90
N VAL A 149 -0.05 7.08 10.65
CA VAL A 149 -0.93 7.82 9.75
C VAL A 149 -2.36 7.85 10.28
N LYS A 150 -2.88 6.72 10.76
CA LYS A 150 -4.23 6.64 11.34
C LYS A 150 -4.38 7.58 12.55
N ARG A 151 -3.35 7.66 13.40
CA ARG A 151 -3.36 8.48 14.62
C ARG A 151 -3.22 9.97 14.34
N ASN A 152 -2.29 10.36 13.47
CA ASN A 152 -1.87 11.76 13.26
C ASN A 152 -2.49 12.40 12.02
N GLY A 153 -3.00 11.60 11.11
CA GLY A 153 -3.66 12.00 9.87
C GLY A 153 -5.04 11.41 9.74
N SER A 154 -5.23 10.65 8.66
CA SER A 154 -6.40 9.82 8.38
C SER A 154 -6.01 8.71 7.43
N ILE A 155 -6.75 7.60 7.46
CA ILE A 155 -6.66 6.50 6.47
C ILE A 155 -7.93 6.40 5.63
N SER A 156 -8.86 7.34 5.77
CA SER A 156 -10.17 7.31 5.12
C SER A 156 -10.21 8.17 3.85
N GLY A 157 -10.59 7.57 2.73
CA GLY A 157 -10.84 8.28 1.47
C GLY A 157 -11.98 9.29 1.57
N ALA A 158 -13.02 8.98 2.35
CA ALA A 158 -14.14 9.86 2.61
C ALA A 158 -13.75 11.11 3.42
N GLU A 159 -12.73 10.99 4.29
CA GLU A 159 -12.25 12.10 5.11
C GLU A 159 -11.20 12.94 4.38
N CYS A 160 -10.21 12.31 3.79
CA CYS A 160 -9.02 13.00 3.26
C CYS A 160 -8.68 12.67 1.79
N GLY A 161 -9.58 12.03 1.04
CA GLY A 161 -9.29 11.59 -0.32
C GLY A 161 -8.44 10.33 -0.38
N CYS A 162 -8.15 9.87 -1.58
CA CYS A 162 -7.39 8.63 -1.80
C CYS A 162 -5.92 8.74 -1.40
N GLN A 163 -5.40 9.95 -1.18
CA GLN A 163 -4.09 10.17 -0.56
C GLN A 163 -4.00 9.50 0.82
N ALA A 164 -5.10 9.48 1.58
CA ALA A 164 -5.17 8.83 2.90
C ALA A 164 -5.16 7.30 2.80
N GLU A 165 -5.81 6.71 1.80
CA GLU A 165 -5.84 5.25 1.61
C GLU A 165 -4.60 4.75 0.87
N ILE A 166 -4.49 5.12 -0.41
CA ILE A 166 -3.44 4.64 -1.32
C ILE A 166 -2.08 5.22 -0.93
N GLY A 167 -2.02 6.50 -0.50
CA GLY A 167 -0.78 7.09 -0.02
C GLY A 167 -0.26 6.39 1.23
N THR A 168 -1.14 6.07 2.19
CA THR A 168 -0.75 5.30 3.37
C THR A 168 -0.31 3.90 3.01
N ALA A 169 -1.04 3.18 2.15
CA ALA A 169 -0.64 1.86 1.70
C ALA A 169 0.73 1.86 1.00
N CYS A 170 0.99 2.87 0.18
CA CYS A 170 2.28 3.06 -0.48
C CYS A 170 3.40 3.31 0.53
N SER A 171 3.19 4.18 1.53
CA SER A 171 4.15 4.42 2.63
C SER A 171 4.42 3.18 3.46
N MET A 172 3.37 2.44 3.83
CA MET A 172 3.48 1.16 4.54
C MET A 172 4.34 0.16 3.74
N ALA A 173 4.09 0.07 2.43
CA ALA A 173 4.80 -0.84 1.55
C ALA A 173 6.28 -0.42 1.34
N ALA A 174 6.56 0.86 1.16
CA ALA A 174 7.93 1.38 1.04
C ALA A 174 8.75 1.16 2.32
N ALA A 175 8.16 1.44 3.49
CA ALA A 175 8.80 1.17 4.79
C ALA A 175 9.04 -0.34 5.01
N ALA A 176 8.07 -1.18 4.64
CA ALA A 176 8.21 -2.63 4.71
C ALA A 176 9.34 -3.15 3.81
N LEU A 177 9.51 -2.61 2.61
CA LEU A 177 10.61 -2.97 1.71
C LEU A 177 11.97 -2.60 2.31
N CYS A 178 12.10 -1.42 2.92
CA CYS A 178 13.32 -1.03 3.61
C CYS A 178 13.66 -1.99 4.76
N ALA A 179 12.67 -2.31 5.61
CA ALA A 179 12.85 -3.25 6.70
C ALA A 179 13.20 -4.67 6.19
N LEU A 180 12.56 -5.12 5.11
CA LEU A 180 12.81 -6.41 4.48
C LEU A 180 14.23 -6.54 3.94
N MET A 181 14.77 -5.45 3.43
CA MET A 181 16.11 -5.39 2.83
C MET A 181 17.19 -4.89 3.80
N GLY A 182 16.84 -4.66 5.08
CA GLY A 182 17.79 -4.31 6.13
C GLY A 182 18.32 -2.88 6.06
N LEU A 183 17.57 -1.94 5.48
CA LEU A 183 17.93 -0.54 5.46
C LEU A 183 17.80 0.10 6.84
N SER A 184 18.44 1.25 7.05
CA SER A 184 18.41 2.01 8.30
C SER A 184 17.03 2.59 8.62
N ILE A 185 16.85 3.03 9.86
CA ILE A 185 15.63 3.72 10.31
C ILE A 185 15.42 5.00 9.50
N GLU A 186 16.49 5.72 9.18
CA GLU A 186 16.48 6.95 8.40
C GLU A 186 16.04 6.72 6.95
N GLU A 187 16.57 5.68 6.30
CA GLU A 187 16.16 5.28 4.96
C GLU A 187 14.71 4.80 4.94
N THR A 188 14.28 4.06 5.97
CA THR A 188 12.90 3.59 6.13
C THR A 188 11.93 4.75 6.25
N GLU A 189 12.25 5.76 7.07
CA GLU A 189 11.45 6.99 7.17
C GLU A 189 11.39 7.74 5.85
N TYR A 190 12.52 7.87 5.18
CA TYR A 190 12.61 8.60 3.92
C TYR A 190 11.79 7.91 2.81
N ALA A 191 11.85 6.58 2.71
CA ALA A 191 11.03 5.84 1.76
C ALA A 191 9.52 6.06 2.00
N ALA A 192 9.10 6.00 3.26
CA ALA A 192 7.70 6.23 3.62
C ALA A 192 7.24 7.67 3.35
N GLU A 193 8.12 8.64 3.58
CA GLU A 193 7.92 10.06 3.29
C GLU A 193 7.72 10.28 1.78
N ILE A 194 8.70 9.86 0.93
CA ILE A 194 8.62 9.95 -0.53
C ILE A 194 7.31 9.32 -1.03
N ALA A 195 6.97 8.13 -0.50
CA ALA A 195 5.78 7.41 -0.92
C ALA A 195 4.48 8.18 -0.61
N MET A 196 4.37 8.82 0.56
CA MET A 196 3.20 9.62 0.92
C MET A 196 3.16 10.95 0.17
N GLU A 197 4.29 11.66 0.09
CA GLU A 197 4.38 12.96 -0.57
C GLU A 197 3.83 12.92 -2.00
N HIS A 198 4.20 11.89 -2.75
CA HIS A 198 3.79 11.73 -4.15
C HIS A 198 2.32 11.32 -4.35
N HIS A 199 1.58 11.17 -3.25
CA HIS A 199 0.13 10.96 -3.26
C HIS A 199 -0.67 12.16 -2.75
N LEU A 200 -0.01 13.23 -2.29
CA LEU A 200 -0.70 14.45 -1.84
C LEU A 200 -1.58 15.01 -2.96
N GLY A 201 -2.81 15.39 -2.59
CA GLY A 201 -3.80 15.90 -3.53
C GLY A 201 -4.61 14.84 -4.30
N LEU A 202 -4.36 13.55 -4.08
CA LEU A 202 -5.10 12.49 -4.76
C LEU A 202 -6.54 12.39 -4.25
N THR A 203 -7.49 12.69 -5.15
CA THR A 203 -8.92 12.63 -4.88
C THR A 203 -9.44 11.19 -4.76
N CYS A 204 -10.60 11.00 -4.14
CA CYS A 204 -11.31 9.72 -4.07
C CYS A 204 -12.70 9.87 -4.71
N ASP A 205 -12.85 9.38 -5.93
CA ASP A 205 -14.04 9.52 -6.75
C ASP A 205 -14.38 8.19 -7.47
N PRO A 206 -14.63 7.09 -6.72
CA PRO A 206 -14.91 5.79 -7.30
C PRO A 206 -16.22 5.82 -8.10
N ILE A 207 -16.18 5.27 -9.31
CA ILE A 207 -17.35 5.23 -10.17
C ILE A 207 -18.45 4.39 -9.53
N CYS A 208 -19.63 4.97 -9.38
CA CYS A 208 -20.79 4.35 -8.72
C CYS A 208 -20.55 3.93 -7.26
N GLY A 209 -19.55 4.51 -6.59
CA GLY A 209 -19.17 4.12 -5.23
C GLY A 209 -18.51 2.74 -5.14
N LEU A 210 -18.20 2.11 -6.27
CA LEU A 210 -17.58 0.78 -6.30
C LEU A 210 -16.05 0.89 -6.26
N VAL A 211 -15.43 0.10 -5.40
CA VAL A 211 -13.96 0.03 -5.26
C VAL A 211 -13.34 -0.75 -6.43
N GLN A 212 -13.61 -0.29 -7.65
CA GLN A 212 -13.16 -0.90 -8.91
C GLN A 212 -12.43 0.11 -9.79
N ILE A 213 -13.09 1.18 -10.24
CA ILE A 213 -12.51 2.22 -11.09
C ILE A 213 -12.49 3.54 -10.31
N PRO A 214 -11.32 4.13 -10.09
CA PRO A 214 -9.97 3.75 -10.54
C PRO A 214 -9.19 2.87 -9.52
N CYS A 215 -9.82 2.37 -8.47
CA CYS A 215 -9.17 1.81 -7.28
C CYS A 215 -8.23 0.64 -7.58
N ILE A 216 -8.65 -0.30 -8.45
CA ILE A 216 -7.84 -1.47 -8.81
C ILE A 216 -6.51 -1.03 -9.45
N GLU A 217 -6.56 -0.11 -10.40
CA GLU A 217 -5.35 0.39 -11.07
C GLU A 217 -4.48 1.24 -10.12
N ARG A 218 -5.08 2.00 -9.21
CA ARG A 218 -4.35 2.77 -8.19
C ARG A 218 -3.50 1.88 -7.28
N ASN A 219 -4.00 0.69 -6.91
CA ASN A 219 -3.21 -0.27 -6.13
C ASN A 219 -1.93 -0.70 -6.89
N ALA A 220 -2.06 -1.03 -8.17
CA ALA A 220 -0.92 -1.44 -8.98
C ALA A 220 0.12 -0.32 -9.15
N VAL A 221 -0.34 0.91 -9.42
CA VAL A 221 0.54 2.07 -9.55
C VAL A 221 1.24 2.38 -8.23
N ALA A 222 0.51 2.33 -7.10
CA ALA A 222 1.06 2.58 -5.77
C ALA A 222 2.09 1.51 -5.37
N ALA A 223 1.87 0.24 -5.72
CA ALA A 223 2.84 -0.82 -5.47
C ALA A 223 4.17 -0.54 -6.18
N LYS A 224 4.14 -0.07 -7.42
CA LYS A 224 5.36 0.34 -8.13
C LYS A 224 6.00 1.59 -7.51
N ARG A 225 5.21 2.59 -7.13
CA ARG A 225 5.73 3.78 -6.42
C ARG A 225 6.40 3.43 -5.10
N ALA A 226 5.90 2.44 -4.36
CA ALA A 226 6.53 1.97 -3.15
C ALA A 226 7.95 1.41 -3.42
N MET A 227 8.11 0.66 -4.50
CA MET A 227 9.42 0.15 -4.93
C MET A 227 10.36 1.27 -5.37
N ASP A 228 9.84 2.25 -6.09
CA ASP A 228 10.63 3.42 -6.52
C ASP A 228 11.06 4.27 -5.31
N ALA A 229 10.16 4.50 -4.35
CA ALA A 229 10.46 5.22 -3.11
C ALA A 229 11.52 4.49 -2.26
N PHE A 230 11.41 3.17 -2.12
CA PHE A 230 12.41 2.32 -1.49
C PHE A 230 13.78 2.49 -2.17
N ASN A 231 13.86 2.39 -3.50
CA ASN A 231 15.12 2.54 -4.23
C ASN A 231 15.71 3.94 -4.07
N LEU A 232 14.87 4.98 -4.18
CA LEU A 232 15.31 6.36 -4.04
C LEU A 232 15.85 6.67 -2.64
N SER A 233 15.22 6.16 -1.60
CA SER A 233 15.67 6.42 -0.22
C SER A 233 17.08 5.90 0.05
N GLY A 234 17.42 4.72 -0.49
CA GLY A 234 18.78 4.17 -0.39
C GLY A 234 19.81 4.96 -1.21
N LEU A 235 19.42 5.54 -2.34
CA LEU A 235 20.32 6.34 -3.19
C LEU A 235 20.52 7.77 -2.67
N LEU A 236 19.52 8.34 -2.01
CA LEU A 236 19.48 9.74 -1.58
C LEU A 236 19.64 9.92 -0.05
N CYS A 237 20.08 8.89 0.65
CA CYS A 237 20.27 8.93 2.10
C CYS A 237 21.12 10.13 2.53
N GLY A 238 20.62 10.86 3.55
CA GLY A 238 21.27 12.07 4.08
C GLY A 238 20.91 13.39 3.39
N SER A 239 20.12 13.36 2.30
CA SER A 239 19.68 14.58 1.58
C SER A 239 18.24 15.01 1.90
N ARG A 240 17.56 14.34 2.81
CA ARG A 240 16.15 14.60 3.17
C ARG A 240 15.95 15.98 3.80
N ASN A 241 14.94 16.71 3.32
CA ASN A 241 14.57 18.04 3.83
C ASN A 241 13.29 18.06 4.66
N ILE A 242 12.39 17.10 4.46
CA ILE A 242 11.11 16.99 5.17
C ILE A 242 11.01 15.65 5.89
N SER A 243 10.21 15.58 6.95
CA SER A 243 10.01 14.35 7.72
C SER A 243 8.71 13.65 7.36
N PHE A 244 8.63 12.36 7.65
CA PHE A 244 7.39 11.61 7.52
C PHE A 244 6.24 12.22 8.34
N ASP A 245 6.53 12.67 9.57
CA ASP A 245 5.53 13.33 10.42
C ASP A 245 5.01 14.63 9.80
N MET A 246 5.86 15.37 9.08
CA MET A 246 5.44 16.58 8.36
C MET A 246 4.51 16.24 7.21
N VAL A 247 4.84 15.23 6.41
CA VAL A 247 4.02 14.81 5.26
C VAL A 247 2.66 14.29 5.71
N VAL A 248 2.60 13.52 6.82
CA VAL A 248 1.33 13.03 7.39
C VAL A 248 0.43 14.19 7.80
N ARG A 249 0.99 15.22 8.44
CA ARG A 249 0.23 16.44 8.79
C ARG A 249 -0.25 17.19 7.55
N THR A 250 0.62 17.33 6.55
CA THR A 250 0.27 17.97 5.26
C THR A 250 -0.84 17.18 4.55
N MET A 251 -0.78 15.86 4.57
CA MET A 251 -1.82 15.00 4.01
C MET A 251 -3.18 15.25 4.68
N LYS A 252 -3.22 15.36 6.00
CA LYS A 252 -4.45 15.69 6.75
C LYS A 252 -4.98 17.07 6.36
N GLU A 253 -4.13 18.08 6.36
CA GLU A 253 -4.50 19.45 6.01
C GLU A 253 -5.02 19.55 4.58
N THR A 254 -4.28 19.03 3.61
CA THR A 254 -4.69 18.96 2.20
C THR A 254 -6.01 18.20 2.03
N GLY A 255 -6.18 17.09 2.75
CA GLY A 255 -7.39 16.29 2.73
C GLY A 255 -8.63 17.07 3.17
N LEU A 256 -8.50 17.88 4.21
CA LEU A 256 -9.60 18.75 4.68
C LEU A 256 -9.97 19.83 3.65
N HIS A 257 -9.01 20.27 2.84
CA HIS A 257 -9.22 21.27 1.79
C HIS A 257 -9.71 20.67 0.46
N ILE A 258 -9.57 19.36 0.23
CA ILE A 258 -10.20 18.68 -0.91
C ILE A 258 -11.72 18.84 -0.80
N SER A 259 -12.35 19.36 -1.86
CA SER A 259 -13.81 19.49 -1.91
C SER A 259 -14.51 18.16 -1.60
N ALA A 260 -15.61 18.21 -0.84
CA ALA A 260 -16.42 17.02 -0.52
C ALA A 260 -16.82 16.21 -1.78
N LYS A 261 -16.98 16.85 -2.93
CA LYS A 261 -17.28 16.19 -4.21
C LYS A 261 -16.23 15.19 -4.68
N TYR A 262 -15.01 15.27 -4.13
CA TYR A 262 -13.87 14.42 -4.47
C TYR A 262 -13.45 13.51 -3.31
N ARG A 263 -14.35 13.26 -2.35
CA ARG A 263 -14.12 12.40 -1.17
C ARG A 263 -15.21 11.34 -1.06
N GLU A 264 -15.16 10.35 -1.95
CA GLU A 264 -16.06 9.17 -2.01
C GLU A 264 -17.56 9.48 -2.22
N THR A 265 -17.94 10.68 -2.62
CA THR A 265 -19.36 11.04 -2.84
C THR A 265 -19.86 10.63 -4.22
N SER A 266 -18.97 10.31 -5.15
CA SER A 266 -19.30 10.10 -6.58
C SER A 266 -19.98 11.29 -7.27
N GLU A 267 -19.90 12.48 -6.67
CA GLU A 267 -20.49 13.72 -7.21
C GLU A 267 -19.54 14.53 -8.10
N GLY A 268 -18.26 14.14 -8.14
CA GLY A 268 -17.21 14.83 -8.89
C GLY A 268 -16.31 13.89 -9.66
N GLY A 269 -15.28 14.46 -10.33
CA GLY A 269 -14.20 13.73 -10.97
C GLY A 269 -14.68 12.68 -11.99
N LEU A 270 -14.01 11.53 -11.98
CA LEU A 270 -14.30 10.42 -12.88
C LEU A 270 -15.72 9.90 -12.72
N ALA A 271 -16.22 9.81 -11.49
CA ALA A 271 -17.56 9.29 -11.22
C ALA A 271 -18.66 10.10 -11.89
N LYS A 272 -18.50 11.43 -11.92
CA LYS A 272 -19.46 12.33 -12.56
C LYS A 272 -19.41 12.28 -14.10
N LEU A 273 -18.21 12.11 -14.66
CA LEU A 273 -17.99 12.19 -16.12
C LEU A 273 -18.17 10.81 -16.80
N TYR A 274 -18.21 9.74 -16.02
CA TYR A 274 -18.36 8.38 -16.55
C TYR A 274 -19.77 8.17 -17.11
N ASP A 275 -19.87 7.95 -18.42
CA ASP A 275 -21.11 7.57 -19.08
C ASP A 275 -21.21 6.05 -19.22
N ARG A 276 -22.12 5.43 -18.46
CA ARG A 276 -22.36 3.98 -18.50
C ARG A 276 -22.82 3.49 -19.88
N ARG A 277 -23.40 4.37 -20.71
CA ARG A 277 -23.90 4.02 -22.05
C ARG A 277 -22.79 3.86 -23.07
N ALA A 278 -21.65 4.53 -22.83
CA ALA A 278 -20.48 4.46 -23.71
C ALA A 278 -19.60 3.23 -23.39
N ALA A 279 -19.85 2.52 -22.30
CA ALA A 279 -19.07 1.36 -21.86
C ALA A 279 -19.66 -0.01 -22.29
N ASN A 280 -20.83 0.02 -22.94
CA ASN A 280 -21.51 -1.12 -23.60
C ASN A 280 -21.38 -0.94 -25.11
#